data_cf851576afb8c0e9457ff87d222541ef
#
_entry.id   cf851576afb8c0e9457ff87d222541ef
#
_cell.length_a   1.000
_cell.length_b   1.000
_cell.length_c   1.000
_cell.angle_alpha   90.00
_cell.angle_beta   90.00
_cell.angle_gamma   90.00
#
_symmetry.space_group_name_H-M   'P 1'
#
loop_
_entity.id
_entity.type
_entity.pdbx_description
1 polymer ?
#
loop_
_entity_poly.entity_id
_entity_poly.type
_entity_poly.pdbx_seq_one_letter_code
_entity_poly.pdbx_strand_id
1 'polypeptide(L)'
;YEIVRSLVCSEMCIRDRDCIIEFKENDQKKNEKIFEDAQRVLKEIPGITRVNIITTLHRENSTHANDEVSSDNKTNSVGTNQIKYILAVASGKGGVGKSTVASNLACAFKSLGLKTCLLDADIYGPSIPKMIGINEKPHSDGQKIETINRYGLSTMSMGYMVNDENPIIWRGLMVMKAINEMIDKVNWGAADIMVIDLPPGTGDVQLSLIQKLKISGSLIVTTPQDIALIDVIRGLKMFEKTKVPILGIVENMSYFLAPDTGKEYKLFGESKTNEAVSYTHLRAHETSY
;
A
#
# COMPACT_ATOMS: atom_id res chain seq x y z
N TYR A 1 -21.17 13.65 30.21
CA TYR A 1 -20.65 12.62 29.29
C TYR A 1 -19.15 12.38 29.49
N GLU A 2 -18.75 12.02 30.70
CA GLU A 2 -17.34 11.72 31.05
C GLU A 2 -16.83 10.39 30.48
N ILE A 3 -17.70 9.56 29.88
CA ILE A 3 -17.39 8.20 29.39
C ILE A 3 -16.91 8.20 27.93
N VAL A 4 -17.27 9.23 27.16
CA VAL A 4 -16.80 9.39 25.77
C VAL A 4 -15.53 10.21 25.77
N ARG A 5 -14.44 9.65 25.22
CA ARG A 5 -13.17 10.35 25.11
C ARG A 5 -13.10 11.20 23.85
N SER A 6 -13.60 10.69 22.73
CA SER A 6 -13.64 11.42 21.48
C SER A 6 -14.85 11.03 20.64
N LEU A 7 -15.40 11.99 19.93
CA LEU A 7 -16.37 11.82 18.88
C LEU A 7 -15.83 12.52 17.63
N VAL A 8 -15.48 11.75 16.63
CA VAL A 8 -15.00 12.29 15.32
C VAL A 8 -15.99 11.88 14.26
N CYS A 9 -16.55 12.87 13.55
CA CYS A 9 -17.43 12.63 12.41
C CYS A 9 -16.76 13.17 11.15
N SER A 10 -16.68 12.34 10.11
CA SER A 10 -16.16 12.71 8.80
C SER A 10 -17.24 12.72 7.74
N GLU A 11 -17.13 13.64 6.79
CA GLU A 11 -18.01 13.73 5.63
C GLU A 11 -17.44 12.86 4.52
N MET A 12 -18.18 11.83 4.12
CA MET A 12 -17.81 11.05 2.92
C MET A 12 -18.62 11.44 1.68
N CYS A 13 -19.85 11.90 1.88
CA CYS A 13 -20.74 12.43 0.86
C CYS A 13 -21.65 13.48 1.48
N ILE A 14 -22.35 14.29 0.63
CA ILE A 14 -23.22 15.39 1.08
C ILE A 14 -24.33 14.93 2.06
N ARG A 15 -24.67 13.62 2.07
CA ARG A 15 -25.79 13.06 2.85
C ARG A 15 -25.42 11.91 3.80
N ASP A 16 -24.17 11.43 3.79
CA ASP A 16 -23.71 10.32 4.62
C ASP A 16 -22.68 10.81 5.65
N ARG A 17 -22.75 10.29 6.88
CA ARG A 17 -21.82 10.60 7.96
C ARG A 17 -21.27 9.30 8.56
N ASP A 18 -19.95 9.22 8.65
CA ASP A 18 -19.26 8.21 9.43
C ASP A 18 -18.77 8.84 10.73
N CYS A 19 -19.19 8.29 11.87
CA CYS A 19 -18.82 8.77 13.20
C CYS A 19 -18.09 7.68 13.96
N ILE A 20 -17.04 8.05 14.67
CA ILE A 20 -16.30 7.16 15.56
C ILE A 20 -16.51 7.63 17.01
N ILE A 21 -16.98 6.73 17.87
CA ILE A 21 -17.14 6.97 19.31
C ILE A 21 -16.09 6.14 20.04
N GLU A 22 -15.16 6.79 20.73
CA GLU A 22 -14.16 6.14 21.57
C GLU A 22 -14.63 6.16 23.03
N PHE A 23 -14.84 4.97 23.61
CA PHE A 23 -15.21 4.80 25.00
C PHE A 23 -13.99 4.66 25.90
N LYS A 24 -14.06 5.24 27.13
CA LYS A 24 -13.01 5.10 28.14
C LYS A 24 -13.09 3.78 28.90
N GLU A 25 -14.28 3.25 29.08
CA GLU A 25 -14.56 2.07 29.89
C GLU A 25 -15.37 1.02 29.10
N ASN A 26 -15.18 -0.25 29.44
CA ASN A 26 -15.92 -1.36 28.82
C ASN A 26 -17.21 -1.69 29.62
N ASP A 27 -18.11 -0.70 29.78
CA ASP A 27 -19.45 -0.92 30.34
C ASP A 27 -20.45 -1.09 29.20
N GLN A 28 -20.76 -2.34 28.88
CA GLN A 28 -21.56 -2.70 27.71
C GLN A 28 -22.94 -2.02 27.72
N LYS A 29 -23.62 -1.95 28.85
CA LYS A 29 -24.96 -1.35 28.94
C LYS A 29 -24.94 0.17 28.79
N LYS A 30 -23.92 0.84 29.32
CA LYS A 30 -23.75 2.29 29.12
C LYS A 30 -23.33 2.63 27.71
N ASN A 31 -22.44 1.83 27.14
CA ASN A 31 -21.94 2.03 25.78
C ASN A 31 -23.04 1.84 24.73
N GLU A 32 -23.92 0.83 24.88
CA GLU A 32 -25.11 0.63 24.05
C GLU A 32 -26.06 1.83 24.11
N LYS A 33 -26.34 2.37 25.28
CA LYS A 33 -27.21 3.54 25.44
C LYS A 33 -26.63 4.78 24.75
N ILE A 34 -25.33 5.02 24.90
CA ILE A 34 -24.64 6.15 24.23
C ILE A 34 -24.67 5.97 22.70
N PHE A 35 -24.50 4.74 22.22
CA PHE A 35 -24.59 4.42 20.80
C PHE A 35 -25.98 4.73 20.24
N GLU A 36 -27.06 4.30 20.93
CA GLU A 36 -28.43 4.56 20.51
C GLU A 36 -28.76 6.06 20.53
N ASP A 37 -28.35 6.77 21.58
CA ASP A 37 -28.53 8.22 21.68
C ASP A 37 -27.80 8.98 20.57
N ALA A 38 -26.55 8.60 20.29
CA ALA A 38 -25.78 9.20 19.21
C ALA A 38 -26.43 8.93 17.84
N GLN A 39 -26.91 7.70 17.61
CA GLN A 39 -27.59 7.35 16.37
C GLN A 39 -28.89 8.15 16.19
N ARG A 40 -29.65 8.38 17.25
CA ARG A 40 -30.87 9.18 17.22
C ARG A 40 -30.56 10.65 16.88
N VAL A 41 -29.64 11.28 17.61
CA VAL A 41 -29.27 12.68 17.40
C VAL A 41 -28.73 12.93 16.00
N LEU A 42 -27.87 12.03 15.49
CA LEU A 42 -27.29 12.17 14.16
C LEU A 42 -28.34 11.99 13.05
N LYS A 43 -29.37 11.18 13.24
CA LYS A 43 -30.49 11.04 12.29
C LYS A 43 -31.44 12.23 12.25
N GLU A 44 -31.50 13.03 13.34
CA GLU A 44 -32.33 14.25 13.41
C GLU A 44 -31.71 15.45 12.68
N ILE A 45 -30.44 15.37 12.28
CA ILE A 45 -29.78 16.45 11.53
C ILE A 45 -30.35 16.54 10.11
N PRO A 46 -30.91 17.70 9.70
CA PRO A 46 -31.46 17.85 8.36
C PRO A 46 -30.41 17.59 7.27
N GLY A 47 -30.77 16.76 6.30
CA GLY A 47 -29.93 16.47 5.14
C GLY A 47 -29.06 15.21 5.26
N ILE A 48 -29.02 14.56 6.43
CA ILE A 48 -28.34 13.27 6.58
C ILE A 48 -29.31 12.13 6.26
N THR A 49 -28.91 11.26 5.33
CA THR A 49 -29.70 10.07 4.93
C THR A 49 -29.16 8.78 5.52
N ARG A 50 -27.85 8.74 5.84
CA ARG A 50 -27.21 7.54 6.40
C ARG A 50 -26.18 7.93 7.44
N VAL A 51 -26.24 7.23 8.58
CA VAL A 51 -25.27 7.37 9.68
C VAL A 51 -24.65 6.01 9.95
N ASN A 52 -23.35 5.93 9.91
CA ASN A 52 -22.58 4.75 10.29
C ASN A 52 -21.76 5.12 11.53
N ILE A 53 -21.96 4.39 12.63
CA ILE A 53 -21.25 4.65 13.89
C ILE A 53 -20.36 3.45 14.20
N ILE A 54 -19.07 3.72 14.35
CA ILE A 54 -18.07 2.74 14.76
C ILE A 54 -17.70 3.03 16.21
N THR A 55 -17.76 2.02 17.05
CA THR A 55 -17.38 2.14 18.45
C THR A 55 -16.02 1.51 18.71
N THR A 56 -15.15 2.20 19.44
CA THR A 56 -13.81 1.73 19.84
C THR A 56 -13.63 1.88 21.35
N LEU A 57 -12.84 0.98 21.95
CA LEU A 57 -12.45 1.06 23.35
C LEU A 57 -11.04 1.62 23.46
N HIS A 58 -10.86 2.61 24.33
CA HIS A 58 -9.53 3.13 24.62
C HIS A 58 -8.76 2.11 25.47
N ARG A 59 -7.55 1.73 25.01
CA ARG A 59 -6.56 1.04 25.85
C ARG A 59 -5.54 2.08 26.31
N GLU A 60 -5.55 2.39 27.60
CA GLU A 60 -4.48 3.18 28.21
C GLU A 60 -3.17 2.39 28.11
N ASN A 61 -2.18 2.99 27.45
CA ASN A 61 -0.80 2.54 27.59
C ASN A 61 -0.35 2.94 29.00
N SER A 62 -0.43 2.02 29.94
CA SER A 62 0.21 2.15 31.24
C SER A 62 1.72 2.18 31.05
N THR A 63 2.29 3.39 31.14
CA THR A 63 3.71 3.58 31.41
C THR A 63 3.96 3.17 32.85
N HIS A 64 4.45 1.97 33.10
CA HIS A 64 5.41 1.67 34.19
C HIS A 64 5.92 0.23 34.13
N ALA A 65 7.23 0.17 34.33
CA ALA A 65 8.04 -0.91 34.88
C ALA A 65 8.31 -2.13 33.98
N ASN A 66 9.59 -2.23 33.66
CA ASN A 66 10.41 -3.44 33.58
C ASN A 66 9.66 -4.75 33.85
N ASP A 67 9.21 -5.38 32.80
CA ASP A 67 9.11 -6.81 32.73
C ASP A 67 9.58 -7.22 31.36
N GLU A 68 10.53 -8.13 31.35
CA GLU A 68 11.02 -8.83 30.17
C GLU A 68 9.82 -9.42 29.42
N VAL A 69 9.26 -8.67 28.49
CA VAL A 69 8.28 -9.20 27.56
C VAL A 69 9.07 -10.03 26.56
N SER A 70 9.08 -11.32 26.81
CA SER A 70 9.32 -12.33 25.81
C SER A 70 8.65 -11.90 24.50
N SER A 71 9.47 -11.53 23.55
CA SER A 71 9.13 -11.14 22.20
C SER A 71 8.66 -12.36 21.41
N ASP A 72 7.45 -12.85 21.69
CA ASP A 72 6.76 -13.89 20.93
C ASP A 72 5.42 -13.42 20.36
N ASN A 73 5.37 -12.18 19.86
CA ASN A 73 4.41 -11.82 18.82
C ASN A 73 5.05 -12.03 17.44
N LYS A 74 5.46 -13.27 17.15
CA LYS A 74 5.56 -13.75 15.80
C LYS A 74 4.14 -13.78 15.22
N THR A 75 3.72 -12.68 14.62
CA THR A 75 2.70 -12.73 13.57
C THR A 75 3.31 -13.60 12.48
N ASN A 76 2.99 -14.90 12.54
CA ASN A 76 3.32 -15.83 11.47
C ASN A 76 2.52 -15.42 10.24
N SER A 77 3.05 -14.53 9.44
CA SER A 77 2.63 -14.29 8.06
C SER A 77 3.04 -15.51 7.25
N VAL A 78 2.21 -16.53 7.30
CA VAL A 78 2.50 -17.87 6.76
C VAL A 78 2.80 -17.81 5.26
N GLY A 79 2.26 -16.82 4.53
CA GLY A 79 2.39 -16.72 3.08
C GLY A 79 3.76 -16.24 2.58
N THR A 80 4.40 -15.29 3.28
CA THR A 80 5.64 -14.65 2.78
C THR A 80 6.93 -15.10 3.48
N ASN A 81 6.84 -15.95 4.49
CA ASN A 81 8.01 -16.39 5.29
C ASN A 81 9.07 -17.17 4.51
N GLN A 82 8.71 -17.73 3.35
CA GLN A 82 9.62 -18.50 2.49
C GLN A 82 10.25 -17.64 1.38
N ILE A 83 10.01 -16.33 1.39
CA ILE A 83 10.57 -15.39 0.43
C ILE A 83 11.84 -14.78 1.03
N LYS A 84 12.97 -14.89 0.32
CA LYS A 84 14.26 -14.41 0.83
C LYS A 84 14.35 -12.90 0.90
N TYR A 85 13.94 -12.22 -0.17
CA TYR A 85 14.00 -10.77 -0.31
C TYR A 85 12.67 -10.21 -0.77
N ILE A 86 12.26 -9.08 -0.19
CA ILE A 86 11.05 -8.34 -0.57
C ILE A 86 11.47 -6.94 -0.99
N LEU A 87 11.20 -6.58 -2.24
CA LEU A 87 11.50 -5.29 -2.82
C LEU A 87 10.21 -4.50 -3.06
N ALA A 88 10.11 -3.33 -2.43
CA ALA A 88 8.98 -2.42 -2.61
C ALA A 88 9.25 -1.41 -3.74
N VAL A 89 8.30 -1.26 -4.65
CA VAL A 89 8.29 -0.20 -5.66
C VAL A 89 7.21 0.80 -5.30
N ALA A 90 7.62 2.02 -5.02
CA ALA A 90 6.76 3.09 -4.53
C ALA A 90 6.77 4.30 -5.48
N SER A 91 5.75 5.14 -5.37
CA SER A 91 5.72 6.45 -6.02
C SER A 91 4.95 7.44 -5.17
N GLY A 92 5.33 8.71 -5.22
CA GLY A 92 4.63 9.78 -4.50
C GLY A 92 3.28 10.15 -5.13
N LYS A 93 3.11 9.91 -6.44
CA LYS A 93 1.87 10.18 -7.18
C LYS A 93 1.54 9.07 -8.17
N GLY A 94 0.28 9.01 -8.62
CA GLY A 94 -0.16 8.12 -9.68
C GLY A 94 0.36 8.55 -11.06
N GLY A 95 0.40 7.59 -12.02
CA GLY A 95 0.71 7.88 -13.42
C GLY A 95 2.19 8.04 -13.75
N VAL A 96 3.13 7.80 -12.82
CA VAL A 96 4.58 7.90 -13.08
C VAL A 96 5.18 6.64 -13.72
N GLY A 97 4.38 5.58 -13.91
CA GLY A 97 4.85 4.30 -14.44
C GLY A 97 5.37 3.33 -13.39
N LYS A 98 4.98 3.49 -12.12
CA LYS A 98 5.35 2.62 -10.99
C LYS A 98 5.15 1.14 -11.30
N SER A 99 3.93 0.76 -11.70
CA SER A 99 3.58 -0.63 -12.02
C SER A 99 4.32 -1.17 -13.24
N THR A 100 4.63 -0.31 -14.22
CA THR A 100 5.49 -0.66 -15.37
C THR A 100 6.90 -1.02 -14.89
N VAL A 101 7.47 -0.21 -14.02
CA VAL A 101 8.80 -0.49 -13.43
C VAL A 101 8.76 -1.77 -12.61
N ALA A 102 7.75 -1.94 -11.73
CA ALA A 102 7.60 -3.13 -10.91
C ALA A 102 7.50 -4.43 -11.73
N SER A 103 6.66 -4.44 -12.77
CA SER A 103 6.46 -5.60 -13.65
C SER A 103 7.73 -5.93 -14.44
N ASN A 104 8.38 -4.94 -15.04
CA ASN A 104 9.62 -5.14 -15.79
C ASN A 104 10.76 -5.61 -14.88
N LEU A 105 10.85 -5.06 -13.67
CA LEU A 105 11.85 -5.49 -12.70
C LEU A 105 11.65 -6.96 -12.28
N ALA A 106 10.40 -7.37 -12.04
CA ALA A 106 10.09 -8.76 -11.76
C ALA A 106 10.47 -9.69 -12.92
N CYS A 107 10.17 -9.27 -14.16
CA CYS A 107 10.58 -10.01 -15.37
C CYS A 107 12.10 -10.08 -15.49
N ALA A 108 12.82 -9.00 -15.19
CA ALA A 108 14.29 -8.97 -15.23
C ALA A 108 14.88 -9.94 -14.21
N PHE A 109 14.40 -9.96 -12.96
CA PHE A 109 14.84 -10.94 -11.96
C PHE A 109 14.58 -12.38 -12.42
N LYS A 110 13.42 -12.63 -13.02
CA LYS A 110 13.12 -13.94 -13.61
C LYS A 110 14.09 -14.32 -14.73
N SER A 111 14.45 -13.36 -15.58
CA SER A 111 15.42 -13.58 -16.68
C SER A 111 16.82 -13.90 -16.15
N LEU A 112 17.16 -13.40 -14.95
CA LEU A 112 18.39 -13.76 -14.24
C LEU A 112 18.34 -15.12 -13.55
N GLY A 113 17.25 -15.88 -13.70
CA GLY A 113 17.09 -17.22 -13.14
C GLY A 113 16.52 -17.26 -11.72
N LEU A 114 16.12 -16.12 -11.15
CA LEU A 114 15.55 -16.07 -9.79
C LEU A 114 14.08 -16.53 -9.80
N LYS A 115 13.67 -17.25 -8.75
CA LYS A 115 12.25 -17.52 -8.47
C LYS A 115 11.61 -16.24 -7.97
N THR A 116 10.77 -15.64 -8.80
CA THR A 116 10.26 -14.28 -8.59
C THR A 116 8.75 -14.26 -8.40
N CYS A 117 8.30 -13.54 -7.38
CA CYS A 117 6.89 -13.22 -7.12
C CYS A 117 6.62 -11.74 -7.45
N LEU A 118 5.39 -11.44 -7.88
CA LEU A 118 4.93 -10.08 -8.13
C LEU A 118 3.58 -9.85 -7.44
N LEU A 119 3.55 -8.95 -6.45
CA LEU A 119 2.34 -8.54 -5.75
C LEU A 119 1.92 -7.14 -6.20
N ASP A 120 0.72 -7.03 -6.78
CA ASP A 120 0.05 -5.76 -7.03
C ASP A 120 -0.80 -5.38 -5.81
N ALA A 121 -0.30 -4.44 -5.02
CA ALA A 121 -0.97 -3.92 -3.84
C ALA A 121 -1.71 -2.60 -4.10
N ASP A 122 -1.75 -2.11 -5.35
CA ASP A 122 -2.51 -0.93 -5.75
C ASP A 122 -3.99 -1.29 -5.97
N ILE A 123 -4.74 -1.34 -4.87
CA ILE A 123 -6.14 -1.76 -4.87
C ILE A 123 -7.05 -0.77 -5.60
N TYR A 124 -6.70 0.50 -5.60
CA TYR A 124 -7.51 1.55 -6.23
C TYR A 124 -7.37 1.59 -7.75
N GLY A 125 -6.23 1.12 -8.28
CA GLY A 125 -5.94 1.11 -9.70
C GLY A 125 -5.08 -0.08 -10.12
N PRO A 126 -5.54 -1.34 -9.86
CA PRO A 126 -4.73 -2.51 -10.16
C PRO A 126 -4.47 -2.59 -11.66
N SER A 127 -3.22 -2.40 -12.06
CA SER A 127 -2.83 -2.32 -13.46
C SER A 127 -2.05 -3.56 -13.95
N ILE A 128 -1.44 -4.30 -13.05
CA ILE A 128 -0.64 -5.48 -13.36
C ILE A 128 -1.43 -6.54 -14.16
N PRO A 129 -2.70 -6.88 -13.84
CA PRO A 129 -3.46 -7.84 -14.62
C PRO A 129 -3.50 -7.52 -16.10
N LYS A 130 -3.77 -6.27 -16.45
CA LYS A 130 -3.81 -5.80 -17.85
C LYS A 130 -2.44 -5.79 -18.49
N MET A 131 -1.39 -5.42 -17.74
CA MET A 131 -0.02 -5.34 -18.24
C MET A 131 0.57 -6.71 -18.61
N ILE A 132 0.27 -7.74 -17.81
CA ILE A 132 0.78 -9.10 -18.01
C ILE A 132 -0.21 -10.03 -18.71
N GLY A 133 -1.40 -9.52 -19.09
CA GLY A 133 -2.41 -10.23 -19.88
C GLY A 133 -3.08 -11.37 -19.12
N ILE A 134 -3.46 -11.16 -17.87
CA ILE A 134 -4.21 -12.12 -17.04
C ILE A 134 -5.64 -11.63 -16.87
N ASN A 135 -6.60 -12.48 -17.30
CA ASN A 135 -8.03 -12.25 -17.16
C ASN A 135 -8.73 -13.34 -16.33
N GLU A 136 -7.97 -14.29 -15.79
CA GLU A 136 -8.46 -15.40 -15.00
C GLU A 136 -8.46 -15.07 -13.50
N LYS A 137 -9.34 -15.75 -12.75
CA LYS A 137 -9.39 -15.63 -11.29
C LYS A 137 -8.46 -16.65 -10.65
N PRO A 138 -7.81 -16.30 -9.53
CA PRO A 138 -7.00 -17.26 -8.79
C PRO A 138 -7.88 -18.36 -8.20
N HIS A 139 -7.37 -19.56 -8.19
CA HIS A 139 -8.02 -20.68 -7.50
C HIS A 139 -7.96 -20.50 -5.99
N SER A 140 -9.07 -20.78 -5.29
CA SER A 140 -9.12 -20.74 -3.83
C SER A 140 -9.93 -21.90 -3.30
N ASP A 141 -9.41 -22.55 -2.28
CA ASP A 141 -10.10 -23.61 -1.51
C ASP A 141 -10.86 -23.05 -0.30
N GLY A 142 -10.95 -21.71 -0.16
CA GLY A 142 -11.56 -20.99 0.96
C GLY A 142 -10.59 -20.75 2.13
N GLN A 143 -9.47 -21.44 2.22
CA GLN A 143 -8.42 -21.23 3.22
C GLN A 143 -7.19 -20.58 2.61
N LYS A 144 -6.79 -21.03 1.41
CA LYS A 144 -5.63 -20.53 0.67
C LYS A 144 -6.05 -20.07 -0.71
N ILE A 145 -5.29 -19.13 -1.24
CA ILE A 145 -5.45 -18.59 -2.59
C ILE A 145 -4.15 -18.91 -3.35
N GLU A 146 -4.30 -19.55 -4.51
CA GLU A 146 -3.13 -19.87 -5.33
C GLU A 146 -2.71 -18.67 -6.17
N THR A 147 -1.40 -18.52 -6.38
CA THR A 147 -0.88 -17.50 -7.29
C THR A 147 -1.19 -17.87 -8.73
N ILE A 148 -1.36 -16.85 -9.60
CA ILE A 148 -1.43 -17.05 -11.03
C ILE A 148 -0.03 -16.95 -11.62
N ASN A 149 0.38 -18.00 -12.37
CA ASN A 149 1.67 -18.05 -13.00
C ASN A 149 1.62 -17.50 -14.42
N ARG A 150 2.40 -16.43 -14.68
CA ARG A 150 2.53 -15.84 -16.01
C ARG A 150 3.97 -15.41 -16.25
N TYR A 151 4.50 -15.73 -17.42
CA TYR A 151 5.92 -15.50 -17.80
C TYR A 151 6.92 -16.08 -16.78
N GLY A 152 6.52 -17.12 -16.03
CA GLY A 152 7.32 -17.72 -14.98
C GLY A 152 7.40 -16.91 -13.70
N LEU A 153 6.54 -15.91 -13.53
CA LEU A 153 6.30 -15.16 -12.31
C LEU A 153 5.09 -15.73 -11.56
N SER A 154 5.18 -15.86 -10.25
CA SER A 154 4.03 -16.10 -9.37
C SER A 154 3.40 -14.76 -9.04
N THR A 155 2.17 -14.50 -9.51
CA THR A 155 1.56 -13.19 -9.41
C THR A 155 0.27 -13.20 -8.60
N MET A 156 0.01 -12.10 -7.90
CA MET A 156 -1.27 -11.82 -7.24
C MET A 156 -1.61 -10.35 -7.34
N SER A 157 -2.88 -10.06 -7.61
CA SER A 157 -3.44 -8.71 -7.67
C SER A 157 -4.89 -8.73 -7.20
N MET A 158 -5.32 -7.67 -6.57
CA MET A 158 -6.76 -7.45 -6.31
C MET A 158 -7.56 -7.37 -7.60
N GLY A 159 -6.94 -6.93 -8.70
CA GLY A 159 -7.58 -6.89 -10.01
C GLY A 159 -8.01 -8.26 -10.55
N TYR A 160 -7.46 -9.38 -10.03
CA TYR A 160 -7.93 -10.72 -10.39
C TYR A 160 -9.26 -11.09 -9.70
N MET A 161 -9.59 -10.42 -8.59
CA MET A 161 -10.77 -10.74 -7.76
C MET A 161 -11.95 -9.82 -8.03
N VAL A 162 -11.71 -8.65 -8.63
CA VAL A 162 -12.73 -7.64 -8.91
C VAL A 162 -13.30 -7.87 -10.31
N ASN A 163 -14.62 -7.87 -10.43
CA ASN A 163 -15.28 -7.86 -11.73
C ASN A 163 -15.42 -6.40 -12.18
N ASP A 164 -15.02 -6.10 -13.42
CA ASP A 164 -15.18 -4.77 -14.03
C ASP A 164 -16.66 -4.29 -14.07
N GLU A 165 -17.62 -5.22 -14.05
CA GLU A 165 -19.07 -4.94 -14.10
C GLU A 165 -19.66 -4.43 -12.79
N ASN A 166 -19.02 -4.71 -11.64
CA ASN A 166 -19.49 -4.28 -10.33
C ASN A 166 -18.34 -3.60 -9.55
N PRO A 167 -18.19 -2.27 -9.69
CA PRO A 167 -17.14 -1.55 -8.98
C PRO A 167 -17.37 -1.64 -7.47
N ILE A 168 -16.42 -2.24 -6.77
CA ILE A 168 -16.45 -2.31 -5.32
C ILE A 168 -15.97 -0.95 -4.79
N ILE A 169 -16.77 -0.31 -3.94
CA ILE A 169 -16.36 0.88 -3.22
C ILE A 169 -15.44 0.45 -2.08
N TRP A 170 -14.14 0.57 -2.31
CA TRP A 170 -13.12 0.25 -1.33
C TRP A 170 -13.09 1.29 -0.21
N ARG A 171 -13.33 0.85 1.03
CA ARG A 171 -13.15 1.66 2.24
C ARG A 171 -11.86 1.23 2.94
N GLY A 172 -11.20 2.15 3.66
CA GLY A 172 -9.87 1.91 4.25
C GLY A 172 -9.73 0.58 4.99
N LEU A 173 -10.69 0.20 5.84
CA LEU A 173 -10.67 -1.08 6.56
C LEU A 173 -10.81 -2.30 5.63
N MET A 174 -11.59 -2.19 4.55
CA MET A 174 -11.74 -3.25 3.56
C MET A 174 -10.46 -3.43 2.75
N VAL A 175 -9.81 -2.33 2.38
CA VAL A 175 -8.50 -2.32 1.73
C VAL A 175 -7.46 -3.03 2.58
N MET A 176 -7.37 -2.68 3.86
CA MET A 176 -6.43 -3.31 4.79
C MET A 176 -6.69 -4.80 4.98
N LYS A 177 -7.97 -5.20 5.07
CA LYS A 177 -8.35 -6.61 5.15
C LYS A 177 -7.92 -7.36 3.89
N ALA A 178 -8.21 -6.83 2.71
CA ALA A 178 -7.85 -7.45 1.44
C ALA A 178 -6.33 -7.61 1.28
N ILE A 179 -5.56 -6.58 1.62
CA ILE A 179 -4.10 -6.63 1.62
C ILE A 179 -3.59 -7.70 2.58
N ASN A 180 -4.15 -7.75 3.79
CA ASN A 180 -3.78 -8.77 4.76
C ASN A 180 -4.07 -10.18 4.25
N GLU A 181 -5.18 -10.38 3.59
CA GLU A 181 -5.52 -11.68 2.99
C GLU A 181 -4.55 -12.05 1.85
N MET A 182 -4.14 -11.09 1.01
CA MET A 182 -3.13 -11.34 -0.03
C MET A 182 -1.76 -11.71 0.53
N ILE A 183 -1.39 -11.16 1.68
CA ILE A 183 -0.11 -11.49 2.33
C ILE A 183 -0.20 -12.83 3.05
N ASP A 184 -1.27 -13.08 3.80
CA ASP A 184 -1.37 -14.19 4.74
C ASP A 184 -1.94 -15.48 4.11
N LYS A 185 -2.93 -15.35 3.21
CA LYS A 185 -3.66 -16.47 2.63
C LYS A 185 -3.15 -16.92 1.26
N VAL A 186 -2.37 -16.08 0.58
CA VAL A 186 -1.82 -16.47 -0.72
C VAL A 186 -0.68 -17.46 -0.55
N ASN A 187 -0.74 -18.56 -1.30
CA ASN A 187 0.33 -19.55 -1.35
C ASN A 187 1.45 -19.09 -2.29
N TRP A 188 2.34 -18.25 -1.77
CA TRP A 188 3.47 -17.71 -2.53
C TRP A 188 4.56 -18.75 -2.82
N GLY A 189 4.65 -19.80 -1.98
CA GLY A 189 5.73 -20.78 -2.05
C GLY A 189 7.11 -20.19 -1.72
N ALA A 190 8.14 -21.00 -1.93
CA ALA A 190 9.52 -20.57 -1.74
C ALA A 190 9.99 -19.76 -2.97
N ALA A 191 10.39 -18.51 -2.74
CA ALA A 191 10.88 -17.59 -3.76
C ALA A 191 12.17 -16.87 -3.33
N ASP A 192 12.98 -16.49 -4.33
CA ASP A 192 14.20 -15.74 -4.06
C ASP A 192 13.88 -14.27 -3.83
N ILE A 193 12.93 -13.71 -4.61
CA ILE A 193 12.55 -12.32 -4.51
C ILE A 193 11.06 -12.11 -4.78
N MET A 194 10.43 -11.20 -4.02
CA MET A 194 9.10 -10.67 -4.29
C MET A 194 9.22 -9.19 -4.62
N VAL A 195 8.65 -8.76 -5.73
CA VAL A 195 8.47 -7.35 -6.08
C VAL A 195 7.05 -6.96 -5.68
N ILE A 196 6.92 -5.88 -4.92
CA ILE A 196 5.62 -5.35 -4.49
C ILE A 196 5.39 -4.01 -5.17
N ASP A 197 4.34 -3.91 -5.96
CA ASP A 197 3.82 -2.66 -6.51
C ASP A 197 2.92 -1.99 -5.45
N LEU A 198 3.47 -1.00 -4.73
CA LEU A 198 2.76 -0.32 -3.65
C LEU A 198 1.70 0.64 -4.20
N PRO A 199 0.61 0.93 -3.46
CA PRO A 199 -0.31 1.99 -3.85
C PRO A 199 0.42 3.33 -3.93
N PRO A 200 -0.03 4.30 -4.76
CA PRO A 200 0.60 5.60 -4.87
C PRO A 200 0.40 6.45 -3.61
N GLY A 201 1.31 7.38 -3.36
CA GLY A 201 1.27 8.29 -2.21
C GLY A 201 2.10 7.80 -1.01
N THR A 202 1.79 8.32 0.18
CA THR A 202 2.48 8.00 1.45
C THR A 202 1.48 7.80 2.59
N GLY A 203 0.32 7.23 2.26
CA GLY A 203 -0.80 7.06 3.19
C GLY A 203 -0.69 5.84 4.10
N ASP A 204 -1.71 5.67 4.95
CA ASP A 204 -1.77 4.62 5.97
C ASP A 204 -1.69 3.21 5.41
N VAL A 205 -2.20 2.99 4.21
CA VAL A 205 -2.16 1.69 3.53
C VAL A 205 -0.72 1.27 3.22
N GLN A 206 0.10 2.20 2.70
CA GLN A 206 1.51 1.94 2.46
C GLN A 206 2.27 1.67 3.76
N LEU A 207 2.06 2.51 4.79
CA LEU A 207 2.71 2.34 6.08
C LEU A 207 2.39 0.99 6.71
N SER A 208 1.13 0.57 6.65
CA SER A 208 0.70 -0.72 7.17
C SER A 208 1.33 -1.90 6.43
N LEU A 209 1.43 -1.82 5.08
CA LEU A 209 2.14 -2.80 4.26
C LEU A 209 3.62 -2.92 4.66
N ILE A 210 4.29 -1.77 4.78
CA ILE A 210 5.71 -1.69 5.13
C ILE A 210 5.97 -2.26 6.52
N GLN A 211 5.08 -2.00 7.49
CA GLN A 211 5.21 -2.52 8.85
C GLN A 211 4.94 -4.02 8.94
N LYS A 212 4.02 -4.53 8.12
CA LYS A 212 3.66 -5.95 8.13
C LYS A 212 4.67 -6.83 7.40
N LEU A 213 5.24 -6.33 6.32
CA LEU A 213 6.19 -7.07 5.49
C LEU A 213 7.63 -6.73 5.87
N LYS A 214 8.49 -7.74 5.92
CA LYS A 214 9.92 -7.55 6.13
C LYS A 214 10.58 -7.10 4.82
N ILE A 215 10.38 -5.83 4.46
CA ILE A 215 10.89 -5.26 3.21
C ILE A 215 12.41 -5.16 3.29
N SER A 216 13.09 -5.75 2.32
CA SER A 216 14.56 -5.77 2.22
C SER A 216 15.13 -4.50 1.58
N GLY A 217 14.32 -3.81 0.76
CA GLY A 217 14.70 -2.56 0.13
C GLY A 217 13.54 -1.94 -0.63
N SER A 218 13.69 -0.68 -1.01
CA SER A 218 12.68 0.08 -1.76
C SER A 218 13.27 0.83 -2.94
N LEU A 219 12.48 0.97 -4.00
CA LEU A 219 12.71 1.83 -5.14
C LEU A 219 11.61 2.88 -5.23
N ILE A 220 11.97 4.12 -5.51
CA ILE A 220 11.01 5.21 -5.69
C ILE A 220 10.98 5.57 -7.16
N VAL A 221 9.80 5.48 -7.79
CA VAL A 221 9.58 5.87 -9.18
C VAL A 221 9.01 7.27 -9.25
N THR A 222 9.61 8.11 -10.08
CA THR A 222 9.24 9.51 -10.26
C THR A 222 9.31 9.93 -11.74
N THR A 223 9.00 11.18 -12.02
CA THR A 223 9.15 11.84 -13.33
C THR A 223 9.87 13.18 -13.15
N PRO A 224 10.46 13.79 -14.20
CA PRO A 224 11.22 15.04 -14.08
C PRO A 224 10.44 16.28 -13.59
N GLN A 225 9.11 16.20 -13.53
CA GLN A 225 8.26 17.34 -13.14
C GLN A 225 8.56 17.87 -11.72
N ASP A 226 8.58 19.20 -11.54
CA ASP A 226 8.88 19.85 -10.26
C ASP A 226 8.00 19.37 -9.09
N ILE A 227 6.71 19.14 -9.34
CA ILE A 227 5.77 18.66 -8.33
C ILE A 227 6.16 17.25 -7.85
N ALA A 228 6.79 16.44 -8.70
CA ALA A 228 7.20 15.09 -8.34
C ALA A 228 8.32 15.06 -7.29
N LEU A 229 9.17 16.06 -7.23
CA LEU A 229 10.26 16.17 -6.25
C LEU A 229 9.75 16.19 -4.81
N ILE A 230 8.68 16.93 -4.54
CA ILE A 230 8.07 17.02 -3.21
C ILE A 230 7.57 15.65 -2.77
N ASP A 231 6.96 14.92 -3.69
CA ASP A 231 6.42 13.60 -3.40
C ASP A 231 7.52 12.55 -3.23
N VAL A 232 8.63 12.67 -3.97
CA VAL A 232 9.83 11.85 -3.75
C VAL A 232 10.38 12.07 -2.34
N ILE A 233 10.53 13.31 -1.89
CA ILE A 233 11.02 13.64 -0.55
C ILE A 233 10.11 13.05 0.54
N ARG A 234 8.79 13.10 0.34
CA ARG A 234 7.83 12.46 1.25
C ARG A 234 8.01 10.95 1.30
N GLY A 235 8.17 10.30 0.15
CA GLY A 235 8.43 8.86 0.05
C GLY A 235 9.74 8.46 0.74
N LEU A 236 10.82 9.22 0.52
CA LEU A 236 12.11 9.02 1.17
C LEU A 236 12.00 9.08 2.69
N LYS A 237 11.35 10.13 3.23
CA LYS A 237 11.11 10.30 4.67
C LYS A 237 10.26 9.16 5.27
N MET A 238 9.29 8.64 4.51
CA MET A 238 8.48 7.50 4.94
C MET A 238 9.34 6.24 5.11
N PHE A 239 10.16 5.89 4.11
CA PHE A 239 11.04 4.73 4.19
C PHE A 239 12.14 4.89 5.25
N GLU A 240 12.66 6.08 5.44
CA GLU A 240 13.61 6.40 6.51
C GLU A 240 12.98 6.16 7.89
N LYS A 241 11.78 6.70 8.15
CA LYS A 241 11.05 6.47 9.41
C LYS A 241 10.73 5.00 9.67
N THR A 242 10.47 4.23 8.63
CA THR A 242 10.19 2.79 8.74
C THR A 242 11.45 1.93 8.69
N LYS A 243 12.64 2.54 8.62
CA LYS A 243 13.95 1.88 8.55
C LYS A 243 14.07 0.90 7.38
N VAL A 244 13.38 1.16 6.28
CA VAL A 244 13.50 0.38 5.05
C VAL A 244 14.62 0.99 4.19
N PRO A 245 15.63 0.20 3.78
CA PRO A 245 16.69 0.69 2.91
C PRO A 245 16.13 1.20 1.58
N ILE A 246 16.57 2.38 1.16
CA ILE A 246 16.25 2.93 -0.16
C ILE A 246 17.39 2.54 -1.10
N LEU A 247 17.09 1.73 -2.11
CA LEU A 247 18.06 1.22 -3.06
C LEU A 247 18.33 2.21 -4.19
N GLY A 248 17.36 3.08 -4.49
CA GLY A 248 17.50 4.08 -5.52
C GLY A 248 16.20 4.77 -5.90
N ILE A 249 16.34 5.73 -6.83
CA ILE A 249 15.24 6.45 -7.45
C ILE A 249 15.28 6.16 -8.95
N VAL A 250 14.13 5.82 -9.52
CA VAL A 250 13.95 5.62 -10.97
C VAL A 250 13.21 6.83 -11.52
N GLU A 251 13.90 7.68 -12.25
CA GLU A 251 13.28 8.76 -13.00
C GLU A 251 12.80 8.22 -14.34
N ASN A 252 11.48 8.04 -14.45
CA ASN A 252 10.83 7.58 -15.66
C ASN A 252 10.37 8.77 -16.51
N MET A 253 10.20 8.56 -17.82
CA MET A 253 9.77 9.59 -18.79
C MET A 253 10.75 10.79 -18.85
N SER A 254 12.05 10.54 -18.66
CA SER A 254 13.09 11.58 -18.63
C SER A 254 13.23 12.26 -19.98
N TYR A 255 13.06 11.52 -21.08
CA TYR A 255 13.07 12.05 -22.42
C TYR A 255 12.24 11.17 -23.38
N PHE A 256 11.86 11.76 -24.50
CA PHE A 256 11.26 11.08 -25.63
C PHE A 256 12.28 11.04 -26.77
N LEU A 257 12.62 9.83 -27.21
CA LEU A 257 13.47 9.64 -28.38
C LEU A 257 12.61 9.59 -29.64
N ALA A 258 12.74 10.59 -30.50
CA ALA A 258 11.98 10.67 -31.75
C ALA A 258 12.44 9.55 -32.71
N PRO A 259 11.53 8.67 -33.14
CA PRO A 259 11.90 7.50 -33.96
C PRO A 259 12.41 7.85 -35.36
N ASP A 260 12.06 9.02 -35.86
CA ASP A 260 12.45 9.54 -37.19
C ASP A 260 13.83 10.22 -37.23
N THR A 261 14.18 10.94 -36.17
CA THR A 261 15.40 11.76 -36.11
C THR A 261 16.42 11.26 -35.10
N GLY A 262 16.06 10.34 -34.17
CA GLY A 262 16.90 9.93 -33.06
C GLY A 262 17.15 11.06 -32.04
N LYS A 263 16.40 12.16 -32.13
CA LYS A 263 16.59 13.32 -31.26
C LYS A 263 15.85 13.15 -29.94
N GLU A 264 16.50 13.50 -28.83
CA GLU A 264 15.92 13.50 -27.52
C GLU A 264 15.14 14.79 -27.23
N TYR A 265 13.92 14.64 -26.73
CA TYR A 265 13.06 15.74 -26.30
C TYR A 265 12.67 15.57 -24.84
N LYS A 266 12.99 16.52 -23.99
CA LYS A 266 12.64 16.52 -22.56
C LYS A 266 11.24 17.08 -22.36
N LEU A 267 10.22 16.28 -22.63
CA LEU A 267 8.82 16.71 -22.65
C LEU A 267 8.30 17.14 -21.27
N PHE A 268 8.89 16.62 -20.19
CA PHE A 268 8.48 16.90 -18.81
C PHE A 268 9.48 17.79 -18.04
N GLY A 269 10.43 18.41 -18.76
CA GLY A 269 11.44 19.30 -18.18
C GLY A 269 12.76 18.63 -17.88
N GLU A 270 13.66 19.37 -17.25
CA GLU A 270 14.99 18.89 -16.86
C GLU A 270 14.90 18.04 -15.58
N SER A 271 15.76 17.03 -15.46
CA SER A 271 15.86 16.22 -14.28
C SER A 271 16.29 17.02 -13.05
N LYS A 272 15.52 16.90 -11.96
CA LYS A 272 15.86 17.44 -10.63
C LYS A 272 16.05 16.33 -9.60
N THR A 273 16.08 15.08 -10.06
CA THR A 273 16.20 13.91 -9.18
C THR A 273 17.51 13.90 -8.39
N ASN A 274 18.58 14.47 -8.94
CA ASN A 274 19.86 14.63 -8.25
C ASN A 274 19.75 15.53 -7.01
N GLU A 275 18.87 16.51 -7.01
CA GLU A 275 18.59 17.33 -5.83
C GLU A 275 17.95 16.50 -4.72
N ALA A 276 16.99 15.61 -5.07
CA ALA A 276 16.37 14.70 -4.11
C ALA A 276 17.36 13.71 -3.50
N VAL A 277 18.27 13.19 -4.31
CA VAL A 277 19.32 12.26 -3.87
C VAL A 277 20.29 12.92 -2.89
N SER A 278 20.62 14.19 -3.08
CA SER A 278 21.52 14.93 -2.18
C SER A 278 20.96 15.08 -0.75
N TYR A 279 19.64 15.10 -0.57
CA TYR A 279 19.00 15.15 0.74
C TYR A 279 19.10 13.85 1.54
N THR A 280 19.41 12.71 0.90
CA THR A 280 19.30 11.39 1.53
C THR A 280 20.63 10.69 1.72
N HIS A 281 21.78 11.31 1.40
CA HIS A 281 23.11 10.66 1.39
C HIS A 281 23.18 9.36 0.57
N LEU A 282 22.22 9.13 -0.32
CA LEU A 282 22.27 8.03 -1.28
C LEU A 282 23.37 8.35 -2.27
N ARG A 283 24.36 7.47 -2.40
CA ARG A 283 25.31 7.54 -3.53
C ARG A 283 24.53 7.28 -4.80
N ALA A 284 24.46 8.28 -5.68
CA ALA A 284 24.04 8.06 -7.06
C ALA A 284 25.04 7.09 -7.69
N HIS A 285 24.62 5.87 -7.98
CA HIS A 285 25.35 5.03 -8.90
C HIS A 285 24.98 5.53 -10.31
N GLU A 286 25.86 6.31 -10.87
CA GLU A 286 25.82 6.59 -12.32
C GLU A 286 26.06 5.27 -13.02
N THR A 287 25.01 4.72 -13.61
CA THR A 287 25.14 3.67 -14.64
C THR A 287 25.51 4.38 -15.93
N SER A 288 26.80 4.46 -16.21
CA SER A 288 27.28 4.75 -17.56
C SER A 288 26.98 3.56 -18.47
N TYR A 289 26.14 3.78 -19.45
CA TYR A 289 26.06 2.99 -20.68
C TYR A 289 26.43 3.90 -21.86
#